data_5385e19030e4f8be61a39b38150f5cba
#
_entry.id   5385e19030e4f8be61a39b38150f5cba
#
_cell.length_a   1.000
_cell.length_b   1.000
_cell.length_c   1.000
_cell.angle_alpha   90.00
_cell.angle_beta   90.00
_cell.angle_gamma   90.00
#
_symmetry.space_group_name_H-M   'P 1'
#
loop_
_entity.id
_entity.type
_entity.pdbx_description
1 polymer ?
#
loop_
_entity_poly.entity_id
_entity_poly.type
_entity_poly.pdbx_seq_one_letter_code
_entity_poly.pdbx_strand_id
1 'polypeptide(L)'
;MYAGTRSGHADSSVAAPQAAGAPPAGGGALVVSLDFELAWGVFDSLGADGAYRANLLGAREVVPRMLELFAAYEVGATWATVGFLFASGREELEAFSPGPDLRPTYADPRRDPYRQRVGESERDDPLRFAPSLLRLIATTPRQEVASHTFSHYYSLEPGQTREQFRADLDAAMAIARAKGHTLRSLVVPRHQVRADYFEAIAAAGFEVHRSHERNALTVPGATGSDPRYRRALRLLDSYLPLTGHGGVPWASTAPDAHGLVDVRESRFLRPAIARLAPAEPLRQRRVLRAMERAARRGELFHLWWHPHNFGADLELNLANLRRVLEGYRRLRDAGLMRSLTMAEVGAAVRAAAPDRAHRPEAVA
;
A
#
# COMPACT_ATOMS: atom_id res chain seq x y z
N MET A 1 -42.07 20.06 -49.46
CA MET A 1 -40.68 20.64 -49.41
C MET A 1 -40.24 20.59 -47.93
N TYR A 2 -39.46 19.59 -47.55
CA TYR A 2 -38.88 19.49 -46.22
C TYR A 2 -37.36 19.52 -46.36
N ALA A 3 -36.75 20.54 -45.79
CA ALA A 3 -35.31 20.71 -45.76
C ALA A 3 -34.74 19.94 -44.54
N GLY A 4 -33.90 18.94 -44.77
CA GLY A 4 -33.20 18.20 -43.74
C GLY A 4 -31.91 18.92 -43.31
N THR A 5 -31.79 19.21 -42.02
CA THR A 5 -30.57 19.68 -41.38
C THR A 5 -29.70 18.48 -41.00
N ARG A 6 -28.50 18.42 -41.58
CA ARG A 6 -27.46 17.44 -41.19
C ARG A 6 -26.78 17.92 -39.90
N SER A 7 -26.90 17.11 -38.84
CA SER A 7 -26.11 17.26 -37.62
C SER A 7 -24.70 16.73 -37.87
N GLY A 8 -23.69 17.57 -37.67
CA GLY A 8 -22.29 17.19 -37.72
C GLY A 8 -21.91 16.36 -36.51
N HIS A 9 -21.38 15.15 -36.75
CA HIS A 9 -20.71 14.35 -35.72
C HIS A 9 -19.34 15.00 -35.45
N ALA A 10 -19.13 15.45 -34.22
CA ALA A 10 -17.84 15.81 -33.73
C ALA A 10 -17.01 14.52 -33.51
N ASP A 11 -15.97 14.39 -34.28
CA ASP A 11 -14.97 13.33 -34.21
C ASP A 11 -14.11 13.57 -32.94
N SER A 12 -14.41 12.83 -31.88
CA SER A 12 -13.58 12.81 -30.66
C SER A 12 -12.42 11.84 -30.88
N SER A 13 -11.37 12.29 -31.56
CA SER A 13 -10.11 11.57 -31.60
C SER A 13 -9.51 11.48 -30.20
N VAL A 14 -9.70 10.34 -29.54
CA VAL A 14 -8.96 9.97 -28.32
C VAL A 14 -7.48 9.85 -28.73
N ALA A 15 -6.67 10.82 -28.30
CA ALA A 15 -5.23 10.80 -28.51
C ALA A 15 -4.65 9.50 -27.94
N ALA A 16 -3.94 8.75 -28.77
CA ALA A 16 -3.21 7.54 -28.36
C ALA A 16 -2.21 7.88 -27.24
N PRO A 17 -2.04 7.01 -26.21
CA PRO A 17 -1.08 7.26 -25.15
C PRO A 17 0.33 7.34 -25.74
N GLN A 18 1.00 8.49 -25.52
CA GLN A 18 2.39 8.70 -25.93
C GLN A 18 3.28 7.65 -25.27
N ALA A 19 4.22 7.08 -26.05
CA ALA A 19 5.18 6.08 -25.62
C ALA A 19 5.91 6.52 -24.36
N ALA A 20 5.68 5.81 -23.26
CA ALA A 20 6.43 5.97 -22.03
C ALA A 20 7.88 5.55 -22.25
N GLY A 21 8.82 6.28 -21.66
CA GLY A 21 10.25 6.04 -21.75
C GLY A 21 10.63 4.58 -21.44
N ALA A 22 11.73 4.12 -22.01
CA ALA A 22 12.22 2.74 -21.84
C ALA A 22 12.33 2.38 -20.35
N PRO A 23 11.99 1.13 -19.96
CA PRO A 23 12.15 0.69 -18.58
C PRO A 23 13.60 0.88 -18.14
N PRO A 24 13.84 1.27 -16.87
CA PRO A 24 15.21 1.39 -16.37
C PRO A 24 15.92 0.04 -16.57
N ALA A 25 17.15 0.07 -17.10
CA ALA A 25 17.92 -1.11 -17.45
C ALA A 25 17.96 -2.11 -16.30
N GLY A 26 17.46 -3.36 -16.53
CA GLY A 26 17.64 -4.44 -15.58
C GLY A 26 16.40 -5.18 -15.10
N GLY A 27 15.72 -5.93 -15.94
CA GLY A 27 14.80 -6.99 -15.53
C GLY A 27 13.53 -6.53 -14.81
N GLY A 28 12.81 -7.50 -14.23
CA GLY A 28 11.64 -7.24 -13.36
C GLY A 28 12.02 -6.70 -11.98
N ALA A 29 11.03 -6.21 -11.24
CA ALA A 29 11.24 -5.82 -9.86
C ALA A 29 10.20 -6.40 -8.90
N LEU A 30 10.68 -6.99 -7.81
CA LEU A 30 9.85 -7.34 -6.66
C LEU A 30 9.71 -6.09 -5.79
N VAL A 31 8.48 -5.68 -5.56
CA VAL A 31 8.11 -4.66 -4.58
C VAL A 31 7.35 -5.35 -3.45
N VAL A 32 7.69 -5.01 -2.21
CA VAL A 32 6.96 -5.47 -1.03
C VAL A 32 6.47 -4.26 -0.27
N SER A 33 5.17 -4.20 0.05
CA SER A 33 4.64 -3.21 0.97
C SER A 33 3.80 -3.85 2.07
N LEU A 34 3.87 -3.27 3.24
CA LEU A 34 3.26 -3.78 4.46
C LEU A 34 2.38 -2.68 5.04
N ASP A 35 1.09 -2.97 5.25
CA ASP A 35 0.19 -2.06 5.94
C ASP A 35 0.40 -2.27 7.46
N PHE A 36 1.25 -1.41 8.04
CA PHE A 36 1.63 -1.49 9.44
C PHE A 36 0.69 -0.60 10.26
N GLU A 37 -0.37 -1.23 10.76
CA GLU A 37 -1.52 -0.54 11.34
C GLU A 37 -1.94 -1.09 12.71
N LEU A 38 -1.52 -2.32 13.09
CA LEU A 38 -1.91 -2.98 14.33
C LEU A 38 -3.43 -2.87 14.59
N ALA A 39 -3.84 -2.39 15.79
CA ALA A 39 -5.25 -2.26 16.13
C ALA A 39 -6.00 -1.20 15.28
N TRP A 40 -5.27 -0.25 14.69
CA TRP A 40 -5.89 0.84 13.91
C TRP A 40 -6.52 0.38 12.60
N GLY A 41 -6.08 -0.75 12.04
CA GLY A 41 -6.69 -1.34 10.84
C GLY A 41 -7.97 -2.13 11.08
N VAL A 42 -8.26 -2.46 12.34
CA VAL A 42 -9.37 -3.38 12.69
C VAL A 42 -10.30 -2.85 13.79
N PHE A 43 -10.06 -1.65 14.32
CA PHE A 43 -10.82 -1.10 15.46
C PHE A 43 -12.32 -1.00 15.18
N ASP A 44 -12.70 -0.73 13.94
CA ASP A 44 -14.07 -0.53 13.47
C ASP A 44 -14.76 -1.82 12.98
N SER A 45 -14.09 -2.95 13.06
CA SER A 45 -14.57 -4.23 12.53
C SER A 45 -14.38 -5.40 13.50
N LEU A 46 -13.17 -5.89 13.66
CA LEU A 46 -12.85 -7.03 14.52
C LEU A 46 -12.60 -6.62 15.97
N GLY A 47 -12.26 -5.35 16.20
CA GLY A 47 -11.86 -4.82 17.50
C GLY A 47 -10.50 -5.34 17.98
N ALA A 48 -9.91 -4.62 18.94
CA ALA A 48 -8.61 -4.98 19.51
C ALA A 48 -8.69 -6.04 20.61
N ASP A 49 -9.86 -6.21 21.22
CA ASP A 49 -10.06 -7.03 22.42
C ASP A 49 -10.74 -8.39 22.14
N GLY A 50 -11.13 -8.63 20.88
CA GLY A 50 -11.81 -9.87 20.46
C GLY A 50 -10.85 -11.01 20.12
N ALA A 51 -11.38 -12.02 19.40
CA ALA A 51 -10.62 -13.18 18.95
C ALA A 51 -9.39 -12.82 18.08
N TYR A 52 -9.38 -11.62 17.49
CA TYR A 52 -8.27 -11.15 16.65
C TYR A 52 -7.09 -10.57 17.46
N ARG A 53 -7.25 -10.39 18.77
CA ARG A 53 -6.19 -9.87 19.65
C ARG A 53 -4.88 -10.65 19.56
N ALA A 54 -4.96 -11.98 19.45
CA ALA A 54 -3.77 -12.83 19.30
C ALA A 54 -2.96 -12.50 18.05
N ASN A 55 -3.63 -12.18 16.91
CA ASN A 55 -2.99 -11.72 15.68
C ASN A 55 -2.25 -10.39 15.90
N LEU A 56 -2.90 -9.44 16.59
CA LEU A 56 -2.33 -8.12 16.84
C LEU A 56 -1.10 -8.20 17.76
N LEU A 57 -1.16 -8.97 18.83
CA LEU A 57 -0.01 -9.20 19.72
C LEU A 57 1.11 -9.96 19.00
N GLY A 58 0.77 -10.99 18.22
CA GLY A 58 1.73 -11.75 17.43
C GLY A 58 2.47 -10.88 16.40
N ALA A 59 1.90 -9.76 15.97
CA ALA A 59 2.61 -8.82 15.08
C ALA A 59 3.93 -8.32 15.67
N ARG A 60 4.00 -8.18 16.98
CA ARG A 60 5.22 -7.74 17.68
C ARG A 60 6.37 -8.76 17.60
N GLU A 61 6.07 -10.01 17.41
CA GLU A 61 7.02 -11.08 17.13
C GLU A 61 7.26 -11.26 15.62
N VAL A 62 6.20 -11.13 14.83
CA VAL A 62 6.27 -11.25 13.37
C VAL A 62 7.19 -10.21 12.75
N VAL A 63 7.09 -8.93 13.16
CA VAL A 63 7.84 -7.83 12.54
C VAL A 63 9.35 -8.06 12.62
N PRO A 64 9.97 -8.33 13.79
CA PRO A 64 11.40 -8.64 13.86
C PRO A 64 11.80 -9.79 12.94
N ARG A 65 11.06 -10.88 12.96
CA ARG A 65 11.37 -12.07 12.16
C ARG A 65 11.17 -11.86 10.65
N MET A 66 10.24 -11.01 10.23
CA MET A 66 10.14 -10.58 8.84
C MET A 66 11.37 -9.77 8.42
N LEU A 67 11.83 -8.85 9.28
CA LEU A 67 13.02 -8.04 9.01
C LEU A 67 14.27 -8.91 8.87
N GLU A 68 14.44 -9.93 9.71
CA GLU A 68 15.52 -10.92 9.58
C GLU A 68 15.45 -11.64 8.22
N LEU A 69 14.25 -12.06 7.79
CA LEU A 69 14.07 -12.67 6.47
C LEU A 69 14.38 -11.69 5.35
N PHE A 70 13.90 -10.45 5.42
CA PHE A 70 14.18 -9.45 4.39
C PHE A 70 15.67 -9.14 4.30
N ALA A 71 16.37 -9.03 5.42
CA ALA A 71 17.82 -8.85 5.43
C ALA A 71 18.55 -10.07 4.82
N ALA A 72 18.17 -11.30 5.20
CA ALA A 72 18.80 -12.53 4.70
C ALA A 72 18.62 -12.75 3.19
N TYR A 73 17.53 -12.23 2.61
CA TYR A 73 17.24 -12.34 1.18
C TYR A 73 17.52 -11.03 0.41
N GLU A 74 18.03 -9.99 1.07
CA GLU A 74 18.32 -8.66 0.51
C GLU A 74 17.09 -8.00 -0.12
N VAL A 75 15.94 -8.14 0.55
CA VAL A 75 14.66 -7.57 0.11
C VAL A 75 14.42 -6.22 0.74
N GLY A 76 14.21 -5.21 -0.10
CA GLY A 76 13.66 -3.91 0.31
C GLY A 76 12.15 -4.03 0.49
N ALA A 77 11.62 -3.45 1.57
CA ALA A 77 10.17 -3.39 1.79
C ALA A 77 9.75 -2.00 2.28
N THR A 78 8.53 -1.61 1.92
CA THR A 78 7.89 -0.35 2.31
C THR A 78 6.89 -0.63 3.42
N TRP A 79 7.08 0.01 4.57
CA TRP A 79 6.22 -0.14 5.75
C TRP A 79 5.28 1.07 5.83
N ALA A 80 4.10 0.93 5.22
CA ALA A 80 3.05 1.94 5.28
C ALA A 80 2.46 1.97 6.68
N THR A 81 2.84 2.98 7.46
CA THR A 81 2.61 3.07 8.89
C THR A 81 1.52 4.08 9.21
N VAL A 82 0.54 3.67 10.01
CA VAL A 82 -0.45 4.58 10.60
C VAL A 82 0.27 5.56 11.53
N GLY A 83 0.03 6.86 11.35
CA GLY A 83 0.73 7.93 12.09
C GLY A 83 0.63 7.79 13.60
N PHE A 84 -0.48 7.31 14.11
CA PHE A 84 -0.68 7.05 15.54
C PHE A 84 0.37 6.09 16.14
N LEU A 85 0.92 5.17 15.35
CA LEU A 85 1.93 4.21 15.80
C LEU A 85 3.31 4.83 16.05
N PHE A 86 3.57 6.05 15.54
CA PHE A 86 4.83 6.76 15.81
C PHE A 86 4.87 7.33 17.22
N ALA A 87 3.71 7.62 17.81
CA ALA A 87 3.64 8.23 19.13
C ALA A 87 4.18 7.26 20.20
N SER A 88 4.88 7.82 21.18
CA SER A 88 5.39 7.08 22.33
C SER A 88 4.30 6.85 23.39
N GLY A 89 3.22 7.62 23.31
CA GLY A 89 2.07 7.54 24.20
C GLY A 89 0.98 8.57 23.86
N ARG A 90 -0.02 8.66 24.73
CA ARG A 90 -1.21 9.48 24.53
C ARG A 90 -0.89 10.96 24.37
N GLU A 91 -0.09 11.53 25.24
CA GLU A 91 0.24 12.96 25.21
C GLU A 91 0.85 13.36 23.85
N GLU A 92 1.80 12.58 23.35
CA GLU A 92 2.43 12.84 22.06
C GLU A 92 1.44 12.63 20.91
N LEU A 93 0.59 11.60 20.97
CA LEU A 93 -0.48 11.38 20.00
C LEU A 93 -1.41 12.58 19.91
N GLU A 94 -1.83 13.13 21.04
CA GLU A 94 -2.70 14.30 21.11
C GLU A 94 -1.99 15.54 20.58
N ALA A 95 -0.72 15.75 20.92
CA ALA A 95 0.08 16.90 20.47
C ALA A 95 0.23 16.97 18.94
N PHE A 96 0.31 15.84 18.25
CA PHE A 96 0.39 15.79 16.78
C PHE A 96 -0.96 15.67 16.10
N SER A 97 -2.04 15.38 16.82
CA SER A 97 -3.38 15.25 16.24
C SER A 97 -3.90 16.60 15.72
N PRO A 98 -4.59 16.61 14.56
CA PRO A 98 -5.29 17.80 14.10
C PRO A 98 -6.27 18.33 15.14
N GLY A 99 -6.51 19.63 15.13
CA GLY A 99 -7.55 20.24 15.96
C GLY A 99 -8.91 19.59 15.72
N PRO A 100 -9.83 19.61 16.70
CA PRO A 100 -11.13 18.92 16.60
C PRO A 100 -11.91 19.23 15.33
N ASP A 101 -11.88 20.45 14.84
CA ASP A 101 -12.59 20.90 13.63
C ASP A 101 -11.99 20.31 12.32
N LEU A 102 -10.74 19.87 12.37
CA LEU A 102 -10.02 19.27 11.24
C LEU A 102 -9.94 17.74 11.34
N ARG A 103 -10.56 17.12 12.35
CA ARG A 103 -10.69 15.67 12.42
C ARG A 103 -11.84 15.18 11.55
N PRO A 104 -11.78 13.96 11.01
CA PRO A 104 -12.85 13.44 10.16
C PRO A 104 -14.17 13.33 10.91
N THR A 105 -15.25 13.81 10.27
CA THR A 105 -16.62 13.79 10.80
C THR A 105 -17.45 12.69 10.12
N TYR A 106 -16.98 11.44 10.23
CA TYR A 106 -17.66 10.31 9.59
C TYR A 106 -19.11 10.17 9.99
N ALA A 107 -20.01 9.91 9.03
CA ALA A 107 -21.42 9.65 9.28
C ALA A 107 -21.64 8.41 10.19
N ASP A 108 -20.75 7.41 10.11
CA ASP A 108 -20.71 6.28 11.04
C ASP A 108 -19.64 6.54 12.12
N PRO A 109 -20.03 6.85 13.38
CA PRO A 109 -19.09 7.17 14.45
C PRO A 109 -18.15 6.02 14.84
N ARG A 110 -18.43 4.79 14.41
CA ARG A 110 -17.52 3.65 14.60
C ARG A 110 -16.25 3.76 13.75
N ARG A 111 -16.27 4.60 12.70
CA ARG A 111 -15.14 4.88 11.82
C ARG A 111 -14.15 5.89 12.39
N ASP A 112 -14.54 6.59 13.45
CA ASP A 112 -13.74 7.65 14.05
C ASP A 112 -12.67 7.06 14.99
N PRO A 113 -11.37 7.08 14.61
CA PRO A 113 -10.29 6.56 15.42
C PRO A 113 -10.03 7.39 16.68
N TYR A 114 -10.38 8.68 16.67
CA TYR A 114 -10.21 9.57 17.82
C TYR A 114 -11.17 9.24 18.99
N ARG A 115 -12.18 8.41 18.75
CA ARG A 115 -13.09 7.90 19.80
C ARG A 115 -12.53 6.67 20.51
N GLN A 116 -11.43 6.11 20.01
CA GLN A 116 -10.83 4.94 20.64
C GLN A 116 -10.09 5.32 21.92
N ARG A 117 -10.28 4.53 22.97
CA ARG A 117 -9.46 4.66 24.17
C ARG A 117 -8.07 4.14 23.88
N VAL A 118 -7.05 4.92 24.25
CA VAL A 118 -5.64 4.55 24.13
C VAL A 118 -4.99 4.54 25.51
N GLY A 119 -4.01 3.69 25.72
CA GLY A 119 -3.18 3.66 26.92
C GLY A 119 -2.27 4.88 27.04
N GLU A 120 -1.50 4.95 28.12
CA GLU A 120 -0.58 6.07 28.35
C GLU A 120 0.71 5.96 27.52
N SER A 121 1.11 4.74 27.16
CA SER A 121 2.38 4.47 26.48
C SER A 121 2.33 3.19 25.65
N GLU A 122 3.40 2.92 24.85
CA GLU A 122 3.58 1.63 24.14
C GLU A 122 3.58 0.44 25.10
N ARG A 123 4.07 0.62 26.34
CA ARG A 123 4.10 -0.45 27.34
C ARG A 123 2.70 -0.84 27.78
N ASP A 124 1.84 0.15 27.98
CA ASP A 124 0.47 -0.04 28.47
C ASP A 124 -0.48 -0.47 27.34
N ASP A 125 -0.22 0.01 26.12
CA ASP A 125 -1.04 -0.29 24.95
C ASP A 125 -0.17 -0.64 23.72
N PRO A 126 0.44 -1.83 23.70
CA PRO A 126 1.30 -2.27 22.62
C PRO A 126 0.56 -2.54 21.30
N LEU A 127 -0.77 -2.42 21.31
CA LEU A 127 -1.60 -2.59 20.11
C LEU A 127 -1.85 -1.27 19.37
N ARG A 128 -1.68 -0.12 20.05
CA ARG A 128 -1.96 1.21 19.50
C ARG A 128 -0.73 2.10 19.38
N PHE A 129 0.40 1.71 20.00
CA PHE A 129 1.68 2.40 19.89
C PHE A 129 2.78 1.41 19.50
N ALA A 130 3.69 1.81 18.62
CA ALA A 130 4.75 0.92 18.15
C ALA A 130 6.08 1.63 17.80
N PRO A 131 6.53 2.69 18.52
CA PRO A 131 7.77 3.38 18.20
C PRO A 131 9.00 2.47 18.32
N SER A 132 8.96 1.44 19.16
CA SER A 132 10.04 0.46 19.28
C SER A 132 10.19 -0.38 17.99
N LEU A 133 9.09 -0.84 17.40
CA LEU A 133 9.11 -1.57 16.13
C LEU A 133 9.50 -0.67 14.96
N LEU A 134 9.07 0.60 14.96
CA LEU A 134 9.47 1.57 13.93
C LEU A 134 10.98 1.82 13.93
N ARG A 135 11.60 1.93 15.12
CA ARG A 135 13.06 2.02 15.22
C ARG A 135 13.74 0.79 14.62
N LEU A 136 13.23 -0.41 14.92
CA LEU A 136 13.78 -1.64 14.37
C LEU A 136 13.65 -1.68 12.83
N ILE A 137 12.49 -1.29 12.29
CA ILE A 137 12.28 -1.18 10.85
C ILE A 137 13.28 -0.20 10.24
N ALA A 138 13.39 1.01 10.79
CA ALA A 138 14.22 2.06 10.25
C ALA A 138 15.74 1.76 10.32
N THR A 139 16.16 0.94 11.28
CA THR A 139 17.58 0.53 11.42
C THR A 139 17.93 -0.73 10.62
N THR A 140 16.93 -1.43 10.09
CA THR A 140 17.15 -2.58 9.21
C THR A 140 17.45 -2.10 7.78
N PRO A 141 18.53 -2.60 7.14
CA PRO A 141 18.88 -2.18 5.80
C PRO A 141 17.76 -2.38 4.78
N ARG A 142 17.63 -1.41 3.85
CA ARG A 142 16.68 -1.46 2.73
C ARG A 142 15.20 -1.43 3.14
N GLN A 143 14.87 -0.99 4.35
CA GLN A 143 13.48 -0.81 4.75
C GLN A 143 13.08 0.67 4.62
N GLU A 144 11.96 0.93 3.96
CA GLU A 144 11.35 2.25 3.82
C GLU A 144 10.22 2.38 4.83
N VAL A 145 10.25 3.43 5.66
CA VAL A 145 9.09 3.86 6.45
C VAL A 145 8.25 4.79 5.58
N ALA A 146 6.98 4.43 5.39
CA ALA A 146 6.03 5.16 4.56
C ALA A 146 4.75 5.48 5.38
N SER A 147 3.84 6.27 4.80
CA SER A 147 2.59 6.64 5.46
C SER A 147 1.45 5.68 5.14
N HIS A 148 0.63 5.41 6.16
CA HIS A 148 -0.71 4.83 6.01
C HIS A 148 -1.77 5.83 6.53
N THR A 149 -1.58 7.14 6.23
CA THR A 149 -2.26 8.30 6.81
C THR A 149 -1.95 8.45 8.32
N PHE A 150 -2.35 9.54 8.95
CA PHE A 150 -2.10 9.72 10.38
C PHE A 150 -3.03 8.86 11.22
N SER A 151 -4.33 8.95 10.93
CA SER A 151 -5.40 8.36 11.75
C SER A 151 -6.03 7.10 11.13
N HIS A 152 -5.38 6.47 10.13
CA HIS A 152 -6.01 5.43 9.31
C HIS A 152 -7.26 5.96 8.58
N TYR A 153 -7.10 7.10 7.89
CA TYR A 153 -8.17 7.90 7.32
C TYR A 153 -8.93 7.20 6.19
N TYR A 154 -10.27 7.26 6.23
CA TYR A 154 -11.16 6.65 5.24
C TYR A 154 -11.70 7.68 4.26
N SER A 155 -11.10 7.81 3.09
CA SER A 155 -11.41 8.88 2.12
C SER A 155 -12.69 8.65 1.29
N LEU A 156 -13.27 7.44 1.29
CA LEU A 156 -14.56 7.14 0.63
C LEU A 156 -15.74 7.05 1.61
N GLU A 157 -15.50 7.15 2.92
CA GLU A 157 -16.60 7.13 3.89
C GLU A 157 -17.32 8.48 3.91
N PRO A 158 -18.67 8.50 4.00
CA PRO A 158 -19.43 9.73 4.09
C PRO A 158 -19.09 10.57 5.33
N GLY A 159 -19.18 11.90 5.21
CA GLY A 159 -19.01 12.83 6.31
C GLY A 159 -17.58 13.32 6.56
N GLN A 160 -16.62 12.92 5.72
CA GLN A 160 -15.26 13.46 5.72
C GLN A 160 -15.04 14.47 4.58
N THR A 161 -14.03 15.33 4.69
CA THR A 161 -13.72 16.37 3.71
C THR A 161 -12.26 16.30 3.24
N ARG A 162 -11.96 16.91 2.10
CA ARG A 162 -10.61 17.04 1.58
C ARG A 162 -9.68 17.83 2.51
N GLU A 163 -10.21 18.84 3.19
CA GLU A 163 -9.47 19.64 4.17
C GLU A 163 -9.06 18.80 5.38
N GLN A 164 -9.98 18.00 5.92
CA GLN A 164 -9.70 17.05 7.00
C GLN A 164 -8.67 16.01 6.58
N PHE A 165 -8.77 15.49 5.32
CA PHE A 165 -7.78 14.57 4.78
C PHE A 165 -6.39 15.23 4.67
N ARG A 166 -6.33 16.49 4.23
CA ARG A 166 -5.06 17.22 4.16
C ARG A 166 -4.45 17.41 5.55
N ALA A 167 -5.25 17.80 6.55
CA ALA A 167 -4.78 17.94 7.93
C ALA A 167 -4.26 16.62 8.51
N ASP A 168 -4.89 15.49 8.18
CA ASP A 168 -4.42 14.15 8.55
C ASP A 168 -3.05 13.83 7.91
N LEU A 169 -2.86 14.13 6.63
CA LEU A 169 -1.57 13.94 5.96
C LEU A 169 -0.47 14.83 6.56
N ASP A 170 -0.78 16.10 6.85
CA ASP A 170 0.17 17.03 7.46
C ASP A 170 0.58 16.56 8.86
N ALA A 171 -0.35 16.02 9.65
CA ALA A 171 -0.06 15.40 10.94
C ALA A 171 0.85 14.17 10.81
N ALA A 172 0.59 13.31 9.80
CA ALA A 172 1.46 12.15 9.52
C ALA A 172 2.89 12.58 9.19
N MET A 173 3.05 13.59 8.36
CA MET A 173 4.36 14.15 8.01
C MET A 173 5.05 14.80 9.20
N ALA A 174 4.31 15.50 10.06
CA ALA A 174 4.85 16.19 11.23
C ALA A 174 5.40 15.20 12.28
N ILE A 175 4.62 14.19 12.67
CA ILE A 175 5.08 13.20 13.65
C ILE A 175 6.24 12.37 13.11
N ALA A 176 6.17 11.95 11.85
CA ALA A 176 7.27 11.19 11.23
C ALA A 176 8.57 12.00 11.22
N ARG A 177 8.52 13.28 10.83
CA ARG A 177 9.68 14.18 10.85
C ARG A 177 10.24 14.36 12.27
N ALA A 178 9.39 14.53 13.27
CA ALA A 178 9.80 14.63 14.67
C ALA A 178 10.51 13.35 15.16
N LYS A 179 10.17 12.19 14.57
CA LYS A 179 10.85 10.90 14.83
C LYS A 179 12.06 10.62 13.90
N GLY A 180 12.45 11.60 13.07
CA GLY A 180 13.62 11.47 12.18
C GLY A 180 13.35 10.71 10.88
N HIS A 181 12.07 10.54 10.48
CA HIS A 181 11.69 9.86 9.25
C HIS A 181 11.27 10.84 8.15
N THR A 182 11.62 10.53 6.90
CA THR A 182 11.15 11.20 5.70
C THR A 182 10.18 10.28 4.96
N LEU A 183 8.90 10.62 4.93
CA LEU A 183 7.89 9.84 4.23
C LEU A 183 7.81 10.29 2.77
N ARG A 184 8.02 9.37 1.84
CA ARG A 184 7.90 9.62 0.38
C ARG A 184 6.71 8.89 -0.22
N SER A 185 6.37 7.73 0.33
CA SER A 185 5.30 6.87 -0.17
C SER A 185 4.08 6.91 0.75
N LEU A 186 2.90 6.86 0.12
CA LEU A 186 1.60 6.81 0.78
C LEU A 186 0.83 5.57 0.35
N VAL A 187 0.28 4.84 1.29
CA VAL A 187 -0.76 3.84 1.07
C VAL A 187 -2.02 4.32 1.76
N VAL A 188 -3.07 4.58 0.99
CA VAL A 188 -4.35 5.01 1.56
C VAL A 188 -5.08 3.79 2.13
N PRO A 189 -5.60 3.86 3.39
CA PRO A 189 -6.33 2.79 4.03
C PRO A 189 -7.45 2.22 3.16
N ARG A 190 -7.58 0.87 3.16
CA ARG A 190 -8.59 0.14 2.37
C ARG A 190 -8.57 0.43 0.87
N HIS A 191 -7.45 0.91 0.35
CA HIS A 191 -7.32 1.36 -1.06
C HIS A 191 -8.37 2.40 -1.47
N GLN A 192 -8.89 3.17 -0.53
CA GLN A 192 -9.90 4.21 -0.77
C GLN A 192 -9.27 5.46 -1.39
N VAL A 193 -8.62 5.31 -2.55
CA VAL A 193 -7.98 6.40 -3.26
C VAL A 193 -9.01 7.19 -4.08
N ARG A 194 -9.02 8.52 -3.90
CA ARG A 194 -9.87 9.46 -4.64
C ARG A 194 -9.00 10.30 -5.59
N ALA A 195 -9.40 10.38 -6.85
CA ALA A 195 -8.66 11.19 -7.84
C ALA A 195 -8.63 12.69 -7.48
N ASP A 196 -9.72 13.21 -6.90
CA ASP A 196 -9.83 14.60 -6.44
C ASP A 196 -8.96 14.92 -5.20
N TYR A 197 -8.31 13.89 -4.59
CA TYR A 197 -7.40 14.04 -3.46
C TYR A 197 -5.92 13.98 -3.85
N PHE A 198 -5.59 13.67 -5.10
CA PHE A 198 -4.19 13.57 -5.54
C PHE A 198 -3.41 14.86 -5.38
N GLU A 199 -4.04 16.01 -5.65
CA GLU A 199 -3.42 17.30 -5.39
C GLU A 199 -3.05 17.49 -3.92
N ALA A 200 -3.92 17.08 -2.98
CA ALA A 200 -3.64 17.17 -1.54
C ALA A 200 -2.50 16.23 -1.14
N ILE A 201 -2.41 15.03 -1.74
CA ILE A 201 -1.34 14.07 -1.51
C ILE A 201 0.01 14.64 -1.98
N ALA A 202 0.06 15.16 -3.21
CA ALA A 202 1.27 15.77 -3.76
C ALA A 202 1.71 17.03 -2.97
N ALA A 203 0.74 17.89 -2.61
CA ALA A 203 1.00 19.09 -1.82
C ALA A 203 1.47 18.79 -0.37
N ALA A 204 1.14 17.60 0.18
CA ALA A 204 1.69 17.14 1.45
C ALA A 204 3.16 16.67 1.33
N GLY A 205 3.69 16.54 0.10
CA GLY A 205 5.07 16.16 -0.16
C GLY A 205 5.26 14.67 -0.46
N PHE A 206 4.20 13.90 -0.65
CA PHE A 206 4.31 12.53 -1.12
C PHE A 206 4.66 12.49 -2.61
N GLU A 207 5.44 11.49 -2.97
CA GLU A 207 5.94 11.28 -4.33
C GLU A 207 5.35 10.03 -4.98
N VAL A 208 4.95 9.06 -4.16
CA VAL A 208 4.51 7.73 -4.57
C VAL A 208 3.26 7.34 -3.82
N HIS A 209 2.34 6.70 -4.49
CA HIS A 209 1.21 6.04 -3.83
C HIS A 209 1.00 4.62 -4.34
N ARG A 210 0.30 3.79 -3.56
CA ARG A 210 -0.15 2.46 -3.97
C ARG A 210 -1.63 2.49 -4.30
N SER A 211 -1.99 2.10 -5.53
CA SER A 211 -3.36 1.79 -5.90
C SER A 211 -3.63 0.29 -5.91
N HIS A 212 -4.90 -0.09 -5.99
CA HIS A 212 -5.33 -1.48 -6.06
C HIS A 212 -5.10 -2.11 -7.44
N GLU A 213 -5.08 -3.44 -7.51
CA GLU A 213 -5.05 -4.21 -8.75
C GLU A 213 -6.27 -3.84 -9.64
N ARG A 214 -6.02 -3.57 -10.94
CA ARG A 214 -7.09 -3.20 -11.89
C ARG A 214 -7.90 -4.41 -12.35
N ASN A 215 -8.75 -4.93 -11.49
CA ASN A 215 -9.73 -5.96 -11.86
C ASN A 215 -11.06 -5.75 -11.12
N ALA A 216 -12.13 -6.37 -11.64
CA ALA A 216 -13.48 -6.20 -11.10
C ALA A 216 -13.65 -6.73 -9.66
N LEU A 217 -12.74 -7.59 -9.18
CA LEU A 217 -12.83 -8.19 -7.86
C LEU A 217 -12.22 -7.30 -6.76
N THR A 218 -11.31 -6.37 -7.12
CA THR A 218 -10.52 -5.56 -6.18
C THR A 218 -10.92 -4.09 -6.13
N VAL A 219 -11.93 -3.66 -6.91
CA VAL A 219 -12.43 -2.27 -6.88
C VAL A 219 -12.84 -1.89 -5.46
N PRO A 220 -12.21 -0.86 -4.86
CA PRO A 220 -12.55 -0.42 -3.52
C PRO A 220 -13.91 0.31 -3.50
N GLY A 221 -14.54 0.31 -2.35
CA GLY A 221 -15.78 1.02 -2.08
C GLY A 221 -15.85 1.42 -0.61
N ALA A 222 -16.91 2.12 -0.23
CA ALA A 222 -17.20 2.39 1.18
C ALA A 222 -17.30 1.07 1.96
N THR A 223 -16.95 1.13 3.23
CA THR A 223 -16.90 -0.06 4.07
C THR A 223 -18.27 -0.73 4.19
N GLY A 224 -18.30 -2.05 4.04
CA GLY A 224 -19.53 -2.85 4.08
C GLY A 224 -20.23 -3.03 2.73
N SER A 225 -19.80 -2.30 1.68
CA SER A 225 -20.38 -2.41 0.34
C SER A 225 -19.94 -3.67 -0.43
N ASP A 226 -18.99 -4.45 0.10
CA ASP A 226 -18.38 -5.58 -0.59
C ASP A 226 -19.20 -6.88 -0.44
N PRO A 227 -19.83 -7.40 -1.51
CA PRO A 227 -20.68 -8.58 -1.44
C PRO A 227 -19.91 -9.85 -1.03
N ARG A 228 -20.57 -10.77 -0.33
CA ARG A 228 -19.98 -12.05 0.10
C ARG A 228 -19.39 -12.86 -1.06
N TYR A 229 -20.06 -12.88 -2.23
CA TYR A 229 -19.60 -13.62 -3.40
C TYR A 229 -18.26 -13.07 -3.92
N ARG A 230 -18.06 -11.75 -3.91
CA ARG A 230 -16.79 -11.12 -4.33
C ARG A 230 -15.66 -11.52 -3.41
N ARG A 231 -15.89 -11.59 -2.10
CA ARG A 231 -14.91 -12.10 -1.12
C ARG A 231 -14.56 -13.57 -1.37
N ALA A 232 -15.56 -14.41 -1.69
CA ALA A 232 -15.33 -15.82 -2.06
C ALA A 232 -14.53 -15.95 -3.36
N LEU A 233 -14.82 -15.14 -4.38
CA LEU A 233 -14.06 -15.12 -5.63
C LEU A 233 -12.62 -14.66 -5.42
N ARG A 234 -12.36 -13.66 -4.58
CA ARG A 234 -10.99 -13.25 -4.21
C ARG A 234 -10.24 -14.35 -3.44
N LEU A 235 -10.94 -15.11 -2.60
CA LEU A 235 -10.33 -16.27 -1.96
C LEU A 235 -9.98 -17.33 -3.00
N LEU A 236 -10.88 -17.66 -3.90
CA LEU A 236 -10.63 -18.63 -4.99
C LEU A 236 -9.50 -18.15 -5.90
N ASP A 237 -9.43 -16.85 -6.26
CA ASP A 237 -8.35 -16.27 -7.06
C ASP A 237 -6.97 -16.40 -6.37
N SER A 238 -6.92 -16.52 -5.05
CA SER A 238 -5.65 -16.75 -4.37
C SER A 238 -5.05 -18.14 -4.63
N TYR A 239 -5.85 -19.08 -5.11
CA TYR A 239 -5.43 -20.46 -5.49
C TYR A 239 -5.40 -20.66 -7.01
N LEU A 240 -6.37 -20.09 -7.74
CA LEU A 240 -6.53 -20.23 -9.18
C LEU A 240 -6.37 -18.86 -9.88
N PRO A 241 -5.76 -18.77 -11.08
CA PRO A 241 -5.47 -17.49 -11.73
C PRO A 241 -6.69 -16.87 -12.42
N LEU A 242 -7.74 -16.51 -11.68
CA LEU A 242 -8.97 -15.92 -12.25
C LEU A 242 -8.71 -14.49 -12.77
N THR A 243 -7.88 -13.69 -12.07
CA THR A 243 -7.56 -12.31 -12.44
C THR A 243 -6.23 -12.16 -13.19
N GLY A 244 -5.65 -13.28 -13.64
CA GLY A 244 -4.36 -13.25 -14.33
C GLY A 244 -3.15 -13.27 -13.39
N HIS A 245 -2.02 -12.70 -13.82
CA HIS A 245 -0.74 -12.80 -13.11
C HIS A 245 -0.37 -11.53 -12.31
N GLY A 246 -1.02 -10.41 -12.55
CA GLY A 246 -0.84 -9.18 -11.77
C GLY A 246 0.48 -8.43 -12.00
N GLY A 247 1.30 -8.81 -13.01
CA GLY A 247 2.50 -8.05 -13.36
C GLY A 247 2.12 -6.63 -13.82
N VAL A 248 2.90 -5.62 -13.40
CA VAL A 248 2.67 -4.21 -13.71
C VAL A 248 3.78 -3.71 -14.62
N PRO A 249 3.47 -3.36 -15.90
CA PRO A 249 4.46 -2.78 -16.79
C PRO A 249 4.99 -1.44 -16.25
N TRP A 250 6.30 -1.20 -16.34
CA TRP A 250 6.91 0.08 -15.94
C TRP A 250 6.27 1.29 -16.63
N ALA A 251 5.85 1.14 -17.88
CA ALA A 251 5.17 2.19 -18.62
C ALA A 251 3.87 2.68 -17.95
N SER A 252 3.24 1.83 -17.15
CA SER A 252 2.00 2.19 -16.43
C SER A 252 2.23 2.88 -15.08
N THR A 253 3.50 3.10 -14.69
CA THR A 253 3.89 3.80 -13.46
C THR A 253 4.36 5.23 -13.70
N ALA A 254 4.19 5.78 -14.93
CA ALA A 254 4.55 7.15 -15.23
C ALA A 254 3.88 8.14 -14.25
N PRO A 255 4.58 9.25 -13.86
CA PRO A 255 3.98 10.25 -12.98
C PRO A 255 2.70 10.82 -13.58
N ASP A 256 1.69 11.00 -12.74
CA ASP A 256 0.43 11.64 -13.09
C ASP A 256 0.58 13.17 -13.26
N ALA A 257 -0.55 13.88 -13.46
CA ALA A 257 -0.57 15.34 -13.60
C ALA A 257 -0.06 16.09 -12.34
N HIS A 258 -0.05 15.45 -11.18
CA HIS A 258 0.43 15.99 -9.91
C HIS A 258 1.88 15.54 -9.58
N GLY A 259 2.52 14.78 -10.48
CA GLY A 259 3.86 14.23 -10.27
C GLY A 259 3.89 12.98 -9.39
N LEU A 260 2.75 12.41 -9.02
CA LEU A 260 2.65 11.19 -8.21
C LEU A 260 2.88 9.96 -9.08
N VAL A 261 3.67 9.01 -8.57
CA VAL A 261 3.92 7.70 -9.19
C VAL A 261 3.01 6.65 -8.56
N ASP A 262 2.17 6.00 -9.37
CA ASP A 262 1.33 4.88 -8.92
C ASP A 262 2.11 3.57 -8.96
N VAL A 263 2.56 3.09 -7.80
CA VAL A 263 3.17 1.77 -7.65
C VAL A 263 2.08 0.77 -7.28
N ARG A 264 1.30 0.40 -8.32
CA ARG A 264 0.11 -0.45 -8.15
C ARG A 264 0.46 -1.81 -7.56
N GLU A 265 -0.42 -2.33 -6.69
CA GLU A 265 -0.33 -3.70 -6.19
C GLU A 265 -0.55 -4.74 -7.29
N SER A 266 0.14 -5.87 -7.15
CA SER A 266 -0.07 -7.06 -7.98
C SER A 266 -0.89 -8.09 -7.24
N ARG A 267 -0.65 -8.24 -5.92
CA ARG A 267 -1.29 -9.32 -5.15
C ARG A 267 -1.19 -9.12 -3.66
N PHE A 268 -2.32 -9.39 -2.99
CA PHE A 268 -2.36 -9.58 -1.54
C PHE A 268 -1.76 -10.94 -1.15
N LEU A 269 -0.73 -10.95 -0.32
CA LEU A 269 -0.18 -12.17 0.26
C LEU A 269 -1.04 -12.61 1.45
N ARG A 270 -2.00 -13.48 1.18
CA ARG A 270 -2.91 -13.97 2.22
C ARG A 270 -2.17 -14.77 3.28
N PRO A 271 -2.56 -14.63 4.57
CA PRO A 271 -2.08 -15.55 5.60
C PRO A 271 -2.55 -16.98 5.34
N ALA A 272 -1.85 -17.93 5.91
CA ALA A 272 -2.29 -19.32 5.91
C ALA A 272 -3.65 -19.47 6.60
N ILE A 273 -4.46 -20.37 6.09
CA ILE A 273 -5.76 -20.73 6.66
C ILE A 273 -5.64 -22.21 7.04
N ALA A 274 -5.61 -22.53 8.32
CA ALA A 274 -5.38 -23.89 8.81
C ALA A 274 -6.29 -24.95 8.14
N ARG A 275 -7.57 -24.62 7.95
CA ARG A 275 -8.53 -25.51 7.27
C ARG A 275 -8.23 -25.74 5.78
N LEU A 276 -7.44 -24.88 5.16
CA LEU A 276 -7.03 -24.95 3.75
C LEU A 276 -5.55 -25.32 3.60
N ALA A 277 -4.89 -25.78 4.65
CA ALA A 277 -3.48 -26.18 4.64
C ALA A 277 -3.12 -27.16 3.50
N PRO A 278 -3.95 -28.16 3.13
CA PRO A 278 -3.66 -29.01 1.97
C PRO A 278 -3.59 -28.27 0.63
N ALA A 279 -4.24 -27.10 0.51
CA ALA A 279 -4.23 -26.29 -0.71
C ALA A 279 -3.09 -25.23 -0.74
N GLU A 280 -2.34 -25.07 0.36
CA GLU A 280 -1.22 -24.12 0.43
C GLU A 280 -0.21 -24.26 -0.71
N PRO A 281 0.18 -25.47 -1.17
CA PRO A 281 1.08 -25.61 -2.31
C PRO A 281 0.54 -24.96 -3.60
N LEU A 282 -0.78 -24.97 -3.83
CA LEU A 282 -1.40 -24.32 -5.00
C LEU A 282 -1.26 -22.80 -4.90
N ARG A 283 -1.54 -22.24 -3.73
CA ARG A 283 -1.40 -20.81 -3.45
C ARG A 283 0.05 -20.34 -3.63
N GLN A 284 1.00 -21.08 -3.05
CA GLN A 284 2.42 -20.80 -3.21
C GLN A 284 2.85 -20.83 -4.69
N ARG A 285 2.43 -21.88 -5.42
CA ARG A 285 2.73 -22.03 -6.85
C ARG A 285 2.15 -20.86 -7.66
N ARG A 286 0.96 -20.35 -7.29
CA ARG A 286 0.36 -19.21 -7.95
C ARG A 286 1.19 -17.95 -7.78
N VAL A 287 1.63 -17.63 -6.55
CA VAL A 287 2.49 -16.47 -6.28
C VAL A 287 3.81 -16.59 -7.02
N LEU A 288 4.49 -17.73 -6.90
CA LEU A 288 5.79 -17.96 -7.53
C LEU A 288 5.73 -17.88 -9.07
N ARG A 289 4.71 -18.46 -9.71
CA ARG A 289 4.53 -18.38 -11.17
C ARG A 289 4.21 -16.95 -11.63
N ALA A 290 3.43 -16.20 -10.85
CA ALA A 290 3.13 -14.82 -11.17
C ALA A 290 4.40 -13.94 -11.09
N MET A 291 5.20 -14.12 -10.04
CA MET A 291 6.48 -13.43 -9.86
C MET A 291 7.49 -13.80 -10.97
N GLU A 292 7.63 -15.10 -11.30
CA GLU A 292 8.49 -15.55 -12.39
C GLU A 292 8.08 -14.94 -13.73
N ARG A 293 6.76 -14.90 -14.02
CA ARG A 293 6.26 -14.28 -15.26
C ARG A 293 6.60 -12.79 -15.32
N ALA A 294 6.39 -12.05 -14.22
CA ALA A 294 6.73 -10.63 -14.14
C ALA A 294 8.26 -10.43 -14.35
N ALA A 295 9.10 -11.27 -13.73
CA ALA A 295 10.54 -11.23 -13.91
C ALA A 295 10.95 -11.40 -15.38
N ARG A 296 10.41 -12.42 -16.06
CA ARG A 296 10.70 -12.70 -17.48
C ARG A 296 10.19 -11.61 -18.44
N ARG A 297 9.18 -10.84 -18.03
CA ARG A 297 8.62 -9.74 -18.83
C ARG A 297 9.22 -8.38 -18.49
N GLY A 298 10.13 -8.33 -17.51
CA GLY A 298 10.68 -7.07 -17.02
C GLY A 298 9.64 -6.18 -16.36
N GLU A 299 8.64 -6.76 -15.69
CA GLU A 299 7.52 -6.06 -15.04
C GLU A 299 7.76 -5.94 -13.53
N LEU A 300 7.03 -5.02 -12.88
CA LEU A 300 6.92 -4.96 -11.43
C LEU A 300 6.01 -6.10 -10.95
N PHE A 301 6.38 -6.71 -9.83
CA PHE A 301 5.53 -7.63 -9.08
C PHE A 301 5.42 -7.16 -7.64
N HIS A 302 4.30 -6.53 -7.28
CA HIS A 302 4.10 -5.88 -6.00
C HIS A 302 3.24 -6.74 -5.08
N LEU A 303 3.88 -7.37 -4.08
CA LEU A 303 3.20 -8.09 -2.99
C LEU A 303 2.93 -7.16 -1.83
N TRP A 304 1.76 -7.33 -1.19
CA TRP A 304 1.43 -6.58 0.01
C TRP A 304 0.63 -7.43 1.01
N TRP A 305 0.74 -7.11 2.29
CA TRP A 305 -0.05 -7.70 3.37
C TRP A 305 0.04 -6.87 4.65
N HIS A 306 -0.74 -7.28 5.65
CA HIS A 306 -0.67 -6.71 6.99
C HIS A 306 0.20 -7.64 7.87
N PRO A 307 1.23 -7.15 8.57
CA PRO A 307 2.05 -7.99 9.45
C PRO A 307 1.22 -8.74 10.49
N HIS A 308 0.22 -8.11 11.08
CA HIS A 308 -0.65 -8.73 12.08
C HIS A 308 -1.43 -9.95 11.56
N ASN A 309 -1.66 -10.07 10.26
CA ASN A 309 -2.31 -11.26 9.68
C ASN A 309 -1.50 -12.54 9.90
N PHE A 310 -0.20 -12.43 10.12
CA PHE A 310 0.67 -13.58 10.35
C PHE A 310 0.78 -13.97 11.84
N GLY A 311 0.25 -13.14 12.74
CA GLY A 311 0.49 -13.27 14.18
C GLY A 311 -0.10 -14.53 14.84
N ALA A 312 -1.21 -15.09 14.32
CA ALA A 312 -1.81 -16.28 14.91
C ALA A 312 -1.10 -17.59 14.50
N ASP A 313 -0.73 -17.71 13.21
CA ASP A 313 -0.07 -18.89 12.64
C ASP A 313 1.36 -18.55 12.21
N LEU A 314 2.12 -17.97 13.13
CA LEU A 314 3.41 -17.35 12.92
C LEU A 314 4.38 -18.22 12.11
N GLU A 315 4.68 -19.43 12.59
CA GLU A 315 5.66 -20.32 11.96
C GLU A 315 5.26 -20.74 10.55
N LEU A 316 3.99 -21.04 10.34
CA LEU A 316 3.47 -21.43 9.05
C LEU A 316 3.53 -20.25 8.06
N ASN A 317 3.16 -19.04 8.50
CA ASN A 317 3.19 -17.85 7.67
C ASN A 317 4.61 -17.43 7.32
N LEU A 318 5.55 -17.48 8.26
CA LEU A 318 6.97 -17.20 8.01
C LEU A 318 7.60 -18.26 7.09
N ALA A 319 7.26 -19.55 7.25
CA ALA A 319 7.71 -20.59 6.34
C ALA A 319 7.19 -20.37 4.91
N ASN A 320 5.94 -19.92 4.77
CA ASN A 320 5.36 -19.55 3.47
C ASN A 320 6.05 -18.33 2.87
N LEU A 321 6.32 -17.30 3.66
CA LEU A 321 7.08 -16.12 3.22
C LEU A 321 8.48 -16.52 2.76
N ARG A 322 9.19 -17.35 3.53
CA ARG A 322 10.52 -17.86 3.16
C ARG A 322 10.52 -18.52 1.78
N ARG A 323 9.52 -19.35 1.47
CA ARG A 323 9.41 -19.98 0.12
C ARG A 323 9.25 -18.94 -1.00
N VAL A 324 8.49 -17.88 -0.77
CA VAL A 324 8.36 -16.77 -1.73
C VAL A 324 9.71 -16.07 -1.93
N LEU A 325 10.43 -15.78 -0.83
CA LEU A 325 11.74 -15.14 -0.88
C LEU A 325 12.82 -16.02 -1.51
N GLU A 326 12.77 -17.34 -1.32
CA GLU A 326 13.61 -18.30 -2.05
C GLU A 326 13.34 -18.28 -3.56
N GLY A 327 12.06 -18.13 -3.95
CA GLY A 327 11.68 -17.92 -5.34
C GLY A 327 12.26 -16.64 -5.91
N TYR A 328 12.16 -15.55 -5.17
CA TYR A 328 12.77 -14.26 -5.53
C TYR A 328 14.30 -14.40 -5.67
N ARG A 329 14.98 -15.01 -4.68
CA ARG A 329 16.44 -15.20 -4.71
C ARG A 329 16.89 -15.89 -6.00
N ARG A 330 16.21 -16.97 -6.42
CA ARG A 330 16.54 -17.65 -7.68
C ARG A 330 16.42 -16.73 -8.90
N LEU A 331 15.40 -15.85 -8.94
CA LEU A 331 15.21 -14.89 -10.03
C LEU A 331 16.25 -13.77 -9.98
N ARG A 332 16.62 -13.30 -8.78
CA ARG A 332 17.68 -12.33 -8.57
C ARG A 332 19.03 -12.87 -9.03
N ASP A 333 19.39 -14.06 -8.58
CA ASP A 333 20.68 -14.71 -8.89
C ASP A 333 20.80 -15.04 -10.39
N ALA A 334 19.67 -15.21 -11.08
CA ALA A 334 19.59 -15.32 -12.54
C ALA A 334 19.60 -13.97 -13.27
N GLY A 335 19.71 -12.84 -12.58
CA GLY A 335 19.68 -11.49 -13.16
C GLY A 335 18.33 -11.05 -13.74
N LEU A 336 17.25 -11.76 -13.41
CA LEU A 336 15.92 -11.50 -13.96
C LEU A 336 15.06 -10.55 -13.13
N MET A 337 15.38 -10.39 -11.83
CA MET A 337 14.58 -9.59 -10.90
C MET A 337 15.43 -8.93 -9.82
N ARG A 338 15.13 -7.70 -9.50
CA ARG A 338 15.71 -6.97 -8.35
C ARG A 338 14.61 -6.65 -7.33
N SER A 339 14.98 -6.35 -6.07
CA SER A 339 14.02 -5.85 -5.09
C SER A 339 14.12 -4.33 -4.99
N LEU A 340 12.97 -3.66 -4.92
CA LEU A 340 12.86 -2.21 -4.76
C LEU A 340 11.77 -1.88 -3.74
N THR A 341 11.97 -0.83 -2.96
CA THR A 341 10.89 -0.18 -2.19
C THR A 341 10.01 0.66 -3.12
N MET A 342 8.87 1.13 -2.63
CA MET A 342 7.99 2.01 -3.41
C MET A 342 8.71 3.33 -3.76
N ALA A 343 9.45 3.92 -2.83
CA ALA A 343 10.23 5.14 -3.09
C ALA A 343 11.33 4.91 -4.13
N GLU A 344 12.02 3.76 -4.11
CA GLU A 344 13.02 3.41 -5.12
C GLU A 344 12.40 3.23 -6.51
N VAL A 345 11.19 2.65 -6.62
CA VAL A 345 10.43 2.61 -7.89
C VAL A 345 10.12 4.02 -8.36
N GLY A 346 9.59 4.87 -7.49
CA GLY A 346 9.31 6.28 -7.81
C GLY A 346 10.53 7.04 -8.31
N ALA A 347 11.68 6.85 -7.65
CA ALA A 347 12.94 7.46 -8.05
C ALA A 347 13.40 6.95 -9.43
N ALA A 348 13.32 5.64 -9.68
CA ALA A 348 13.69 5.03 -10.95
C ALA A 348 12.81 5.52 -12.11
N VAL A 349 11.49 5.64 -11.87
CA VAL A 349 10.54 6.15 -12.88
C VAL A 349 10.84 7.63 -13.21
N ARG A 350 11.08 8.46 -12.21
CA ARG A 350 11.42 9.88 -12.43
C ARG A 350 12.77 10.06 -13.15
N ALA A 351 13.77 9.26 -12.80
CA ALA A 351 15.07 9.29 -13.48
C ALA A 351 14.99 8.85 -14.95
N ALA A 352 14.02 7.99 -15.30
CA ALA A 352 13.79 7.52 -16.68
C ALA A 352 12.87 8.47 -17.48
N ALA A 353 12.16 9.42 -16.82
CA ALA A 353 11.33 10.38 -17.51
C ALA A 353 12.21 11.40 -18.24
N PRO A 354 12.00 11.65 -19.55
CA PRO A 354 12.73 12.71 -20.26
C PRO A 354 12.47 14.05 -19.60
N ASP A 355 13.54 14.85 -19.47
CA ASP A 355 13.50 16.19 -18.90
C ASP A 355 12.47 17.06 -19.66
N ARG A 356 11.29 17.28 -19.07
CA ARG A 356 10.22 18.08 -19.67
C ARG A 356 10.50 19.59 -19.62
N ALA A 357 11.62 19.98 -18.96
CA ALA A 357 11.97 21.38 -18.75
C ALA A 357 12.60 22.05 -19.98
N HIS A 358 12.88 21.35 -21.09
CA HIS A 358 13.51 21.91 -22.30
C HIS A 358 12.70 21.58 -23.57
N ARG A 359 11.41 21.92 -23.62
CA ARG A 359 10.77 22.24 -24.89
C ARG A 359 10.71 23.79 -24.97
N PRO A 360 11.52 24.45 -25.83
CA PRO A 360 11.27 25.85 -26.16
C PRO A 360 9.87 25.91 -26.76
N GLU A 361 9.05 26.83 -26.25
CA GLU A 361 7.79 27.19 -26.89
C GLU A 361 8.13 27.55 -28.36
N ALA A 362 7.62 26.78 -29.29
CA ALA A 362 7.66 27.11 -30.68
C ALA A 362 6.79 28.38 -30.83
N VAL A 363 7.44 29.53 -30.89
CA VAL A 363 6.83 30.79 -31.28
C VAL A 363 6.35 30.59 -32.71
N ALA A 364 5.02 30.58 -32.92
CA ALA A 364 4.36 30.68 -34.19
C ALA A 364 3.86 32.11 -34.38
#